data_db7575a936c61cd0df0ec181f555e374
#
_entry.id   db7575a936c61cd0df0ec181f555e374
#
_cell.length_a   1.000
_cell.length_b   1.000
_cell.length_c   1.000
_cell.angle_alpha   90.00
_cell.angle_beta   90.00
_cell.angle_gamma   90.00
#
_symmetry.space_group_name_H-M   'P 1'
#
loop_
_entity.id
_entity.type
_entity.pdbx_description
1 polymer ?
#
loop_
_entity_poly.entity_id
_entity_poly.type
_entity_poly.pdbx_seq_one_letter_code
_entity_poly.pdbx_strand_id
1 'polypeptide(L)'
;DTFINRYNTVYSALKFNNLEISLNNDLIKNDGYYTASFTLSGNCIAGDFSFNNFNLDIYKENDKYLIKWNESLILPEMIKGDKVYVKTSNHIRGKILDRNGKILAEDGQLSVVGIHPSKFNTENRNEKITELANILDISEETITSKLAANTNPEFFVPIVNMTSTDEKLQLLSNKSEDGIIINNKTSRVYYGGEAFGRLIGYVGNITAEELENKSNDGYTSTSLIGKAGIEQVFEDTLRGEDGAEIYLKRNSEEISILKKETINGTDVELTIDSALQNNSYAQLNNEKGAVTAVD
;
A
#
# COMPACT_ATOMS: atom_id res chain seq x y z
N ASP A 1 3.47 -30.43 -21.21
CA ASP A 1 2.88 -29.98 -19.95
C ASP A 1 3.82 -29.13 -19.09
N THR A 2 5.10 -29.51 -18.93
CA THR A 2 6.08 -28.75 -18.12
C THR A 2 6.34 -27.35 -18.67
N PHE A 3 6.37 -27.20 -19.97
CA PHE A 3 6.55 -25.95 -20.70
C PHE A 3 5.42 -24.95 -20.40
N ILE A 4 4.16 -25.33 -20.67
CA ILE A 4 2.97 -24.50 -20.44
C ILE A 4 2.88 -24.09 -18.96
N ASN A 5 3.10 -25.05 -18.07
CA ASN A 5 3.07 -24.78 -16.62
C ASN A 5 4.14 -23.75 -16.19
N ARG A 6 5.33 -23.78 -16.80
CA ARG A 6 6.40 -22.85 -16.50
C ARG A 6 6.03 -21.43 -16.93
N TYR A 7 5.50 -21.26 -18.18
CA TYR A 7 4.99 -19.97 -18.64
C TYR A 7 3.89 -19.44 -17.74
N ASN A 8 2.85 -20.26 -17.49
CA ASN A 8 1.73 -19.85 -16.67
C ASN A 8 2.14 -19.44 -15.28
N THR A 9 3.06 -20.16 -14.65
CA THR A 9 3.57 -19.84 -13.31
C THR A 9 4.26 -18.47 -13.30
N VAL A 10 5.18 -18.23 -14.25
CA VAL A 10 5.93 -16.98 -14.30
C VAL A 10 5.01 -15.81 -14.68
N TYR A 11 4.22 -15.95 -15.74
CA TYR A 11 3.38 -14.88 -16.26
C TYR A 11 2.27 -14.47 -15.29
N SER A 12 1.65 -15.46 -14.61
CA SER A 12 0.66 -15.17 -13.56
C SER A 12 1.29 -14.47 -12.34
N ALA A 13 2.47 -14.93 -11.90
CA ALA A 13 3.18 -14.32 -10.77
C ALA A 13 3.61 -12.88 -11.06
N LEU A 14 4.01 -12.59 -12.29
CA LEU A 14 4.41 -11.26 -12.75
C LEU A 14 3.23 -10.38 -13.17
N LYS A 15 2.01 -10.93 -13.21
CA LYS A 15 0.78 -10.23 -13.63
C LYS A 15 0.89 -9.64 -15.04
N PHE A 16 1.46 -10.39 -15.98
CA PHE A 16 1.55 -9.97 -17.37
C PHE A 16 0.17 -9.80 -18.00
N ASN A 17 -0.06 -8.62 -18.61
CA ASN A 17 -1.30 -8.25 -19.29
C ASN A 17 -1.01 -7.53 -20.60
N ASN A 18 -2.02 -7.43 -21.46
CA ASN A 18 -1.97 -6.68 -22.73
C ASN A 18 -0.74 -7.04 -23.56
N LEU A 19 -0.47 -8.35 -23.66
CA LEU A 19 0.73 -8.84 -24.34
C LEU A 19 0.62 -8.68 -25.86
N GLU A 20 1.63 -8.06 -26.45
CA GLU A 20 1.79 -7.91 -27.89
C GLU A 20 3.13 -8.48 -28.34
N ILE A 21 3.12 -9.17 -29.46
CA ILE A 21 4.31 -9.73 -30.10
C ILE A 21 4.47 -9.12 -31.47
N SER A 22 5.63 -8.54 -31.73
CA SER A 22 6.00 -8.03 -33.05
C SER A 22 7.32 -8.65 -33.53
N LEU A 23 7.37 -9.08 -34.80
CA LEU A 23 8.61 -9.55 -35.40
C LEU A 23 9.53 -8.36 -35.68
N ASN A 24 10.79 -8.50 -35.31
CA ASN A 24 11.81 -7.46 -35.52
C ASN A 24 12.47 -7.53 -36.92
N ASN A 25 12.43 -8.72 -37.51
CA ASN A 25 13.03 -8.98 -38.84
C ASN A 25 12.31 -10.13 -39.53
N ASP A 26 12.54 -10.25 -40.85
CA ASP A 26 12.14 -11.44 -41.59
C ASP A 26 12.91 -12.68 -41.14
N LEU A 27 12.36 -13.84 -41.43
CA LEU A 27 13.00 -15.13 -41.16
C LEU A 27 14.35 -15.23 -41.90
N ILE A 28 15.42 -15.40 -41.17
CA ILE A 28 16.75 -15.60 -41.70
C ILE A 28 16.99 -17.11 -41.83
N LYS A 29 17.26 -17.56 -43.06
CA LYS A 29 17.58 -18.96 -43.35
C LYS A 29 19.06 -19.24 -43.07
N ASN A 30 19.31 -20.21 -42.21
CA ASN A 30 20.63 -20.75 -41.90
C ASN A 30 20.77 -22.18 -42.48
N ASP A 31 21.92 -22.79 -42.27
CA ASP A 31 22.12 -24.18 -42.67
C ASP A 31 21.36 -25.14 -41.73
N GLY A 32 20.24 -25.66 -42.23
CA GLY A 32 19.37 -26.60 -41.49
C GLY A 32 18.32 -25.99 -40.56
N TYR A 33 18.25 -24.68 -40.37
CA TYR A 33 17.26 -24.01 -39.54
C TYR A 33 17.01 -22.56 -39.97
N TYR A 34 15.98 -21.93 -39.36
CA TYR A 34 15.68 -20.52 -39.50
C TYR A 34 15.82 -19.81 -38.17
N THR A 35 16.18 -18.54 -38.19
CA THR A 35 16.13 -17.67 -37.00
C THR A 35 15.16 -16.52 -37.24
N ALA A 36 14.49 -16.11 -36.16
CA ALA A 36 13.69 -14.90 -36.10
C ALA A 36 13.96 -14.20 -34.78
N SER A 37 13.84 -12.90 -34.78
CA SER A 37 13.79 -12.13 -33.52
C SER A 37 12.45 -11.44 -33.37
N PHE A 38 12.00 -11.30 -32.13
CA PHE A 38 10.75 -10.63 -31.82
C PHE A 38 10.85 -9.79 -30.55
N THR A 39 9.95 -8.82 -30.47
CA THR A 39 9.71 -8.00 -29.30
C THR A 39 8.44 -8.50 -28.62
N LEU A 40 8.49 -8.64 -27.31
CA LEU A 40 7.35 -8.85 -26.44
C LEU A 40 7.14 -7.60 -25.62
N SER A 41 5.97 -6.98 -25.73
CA SER A 41 5.58 -5.81 -24.95
C SER A 41 4.26 -6.03 -24.22
N GLY A 42 3.97 -5.21 -23.23
CA GLY A 42 2.78 -5.29 -22.43
C GLY A 42 2.94 -4.60 -21.07
N ASN A 43 2.12 -4.99 -20.12
CA ASN A 43 2.14 -4.49 -18.75
C ASN A 43 2.42 -5.64 -17.77
N CYS A 44 3.05 -5.31 -16.66
CA CYS A 44 3.29 -6.28 -15.58
C CYS A 44 3.32 -5.58 -14.21
N ILE A 45 3.64 -6.32 -13.15
CA ILE A 45 3.77 -5.79 -11.79
C ILE A 45 4.82 -4.66 -11.68
N ALA A 46 5.82 -4.61 -12.58
CA ALA A 46 6.84 -3.57 -12.64
C ALA A 46 6.53 -2.50 -13.72
N GLY A 47 5.27 -2.34 -14.13
CA GLY A 47 4.82 -1.36 -15.12
C GLY A 47 4.87 -1.88 -16.55
N ASP A 48 4.94 -0.94 -17.50
CA ASP A 48 5.02 -1.24 -18.91
C ASP A 48 6.40 -1.81 -19.26
N PHE A 49 6.44 -2.74 -20.19
CA PHE A 49 7.70 -3.31 -20.65
C PHE A 49 7.72 -3.52 -22.17
N SER A 50 8.93 -3.55 -22.70
CA SER A 50 9.21 -3.93 -24.08
C SER A 50 10.55 -4.68 -24.13
N PHE A 51 10.48 -5.99 -24.24
CA PHE A 51 11.66 -6.84 -24.34
C PHE A 51 11.98 -7.13 -25.82
N ASN A 52 13.04 -6.56 -26.34
CA ASN A 52 13.37 -6.55 -27.77
C ASN A 52 14.30 -7.68 -28.22
N ASN A 53 14.75 -8.54 -27.30
CA ASN A 53 15.87 -9.47 -27.55
C ASN A 53 15.47 -10.93 -27.54
N PHE A 54 14.24 -11.26 -27.85
CA PHE A 54 13.85 -12.67 -28.01
C PHE A 54 14.32 -13.20 -29.37
N ASN A 55 15.03 -14.31 -29.35
CA ASN A 55 15.50 -14.99 -30.54
C ASN A 55 14.94 -16.40 -30.61
N LEU A 56 14.41 -16.78 -31.76
CA LEU A 56 13.84 -18.09 -32.05
C LEU A 56 14.71 -18.84 -33.04
N ASP A 57 15.07 -20.07 -32.69
CA ASP A 57 15.57 -21.06 -33.64
C ASP A 57 14.43 -21.97 -34.07
N ILE A 58 14.18 -22.08 -35.36
CA ILE A 58 13.08 -22.82 -35.98
C ILE A 58 13.63 -23.91 -36.86
N TYR A 59 13.35 -25.16 -36.59
CA TYR A 59 13.77 -26.33 -37.33
C TYR A 59 12.62 -26.92 -38.12
N LYS A 60 12.89 -27.43 -39.30
CA LYS A 60 11.90 -28.18 -40.10
C LYS A 60 12.14 -29.66 -39.94
N GLU A 61 11.16 -30.35 -39.35
CA GLU A 61 11.13 -31.82 -39.17
C GLU A 61 9.81 -32.39 -39.68
N ASN A 62 9.84 -33.38 -40.58
CA ASN A 62 8.66 -34.08 -41.11
C ASN A 62 7.57 -33.11 -41.60
N ASP A 63 7.94 -32.09 -42.39
CA ASP A 63 7.07 -30.99 -42.87
C ASP A 63 6.42 -30.09 -41.83
N LYS A 64 6.88 -30.20 -40.59
CA LYS A 64 6.48 -29.31 -39.48
C LYS A 64 7.62 -28.37 -39.10
N TYR A 65 7.28 -27.14 -38.72
CA TYR A 65 8.23 -26.21 -38.15
C TYR A 65 8.14 -26.27 -36.62
N LEU A 66 9.26 -26.53 -35.98
CA LEU A 66 9.39 -26.67 -34.52
C LEU A 66 10.32 -25.60 -33.98
N ILE A 67 9.92 -24.94 -32.89
CA ILE A 67 10.76 -23.97 -32.19
C ILE A 67 11.66 -24.72 -31.21
N LYS A 68 12.95 -24.45 -31.27
CA LYS A 68 13.89 -24.88 -30.23
C LYS A 68 13.71 -24.02 -29.00
N TRP A 69 12.94 -24.51 -28.07
CA TRP A 69 12.61 -23.78 -26.86
C TRP A 69 13.77 -23.79 -25.85
N ASN A 70 13.93 -22.64 -25.17
CA ASN A 70 14.75 -22.50 -23.96
C ASN A 70 14.11 -21.43 -23.06
N GLU A 71 14.61 -21.32 -21.81
CA GLU A 71 14.04 -20.43 -20.80
C GLU A 71 14.16 -18.94 -21.14
N SER A 72 15.11 -18.55 -22.00
CA SER A 72 15.24 -17.14 -22.43
C SER A 72 14.05 -16.66 -23.24
N LEU A 73 13.17 -17.57 -23.70
CA LEU A 73 11.90 -17.22 -24.36
C LEU A 73 10.78 -16.89 -23.34
N ILE A 74 10.98 -17.17 -22.04
CA ILE A 74 10.04 -16.76 -20.97
C ILE A 74 10.36 -15.32 -20.54
N LEU A 75 11.62 -15.08 -20.20
CA LEU A 75 12.15 -13.77 -19.81
C LEU A 75 13.55 -13.61 -20.42
N PRO A 76 13.94 -12.38 -20.82
CA PRO A 76 15.30 -12.11 -21.29
C PRO A 76 16.35 -12.64 -20.30
N GLU A 77 17.45 -13.16 -20.82
CA GLU A 77 18.60 -13.68 -20.06
C GLU A 77 18.33 -14.89 -19.16
N MET A 78 17.09 -15.37 -19.07
CA MET A 78 16.74 -16.51 -18.27
C MET A 78 17.36 -17.81 -18.82
N ILE A 79 17.99 -18.60 -17.95
CA ILE A 79 18.54 -19.91 -18.27
C ILE A 79 17.93 -20.98 -17.36
N LYS A 80 18.19 -22.26 -17.71
CA LYS A 80 17.70 -23.40 -16.93
C LYS A 80 18.24 -23.37 -15.50
N GLY A 81 17.30 -23.43 -14.55
CA GLY A 81 17.60 -23.40 -13.11
C GLY A 81 17.42 -22.04 -12.45
N ASP A 82 17.31 -20.96 -13.22
CA ASP A 82 17.01 -19.64 -12.67
C ASP A 82 15.62 -19.62 -12.01
N LYS A 83 15.51 -18.82 -10.94
CA LYS A 83 14.25 -18.55 -10.26
C LYS A 83 13.90 -17.09 -10.45
N VAL A 84 12.61 -16.82 -10.73
CA VAL A 84 12.08 -15.47 -10.90
C VAL A 84 11.57 -14.96 -9.56
N TYR A 85 11.95 -13.75 -9.20
CA TYR A 85 11.52 -13.05 -7.99
C TYR A 85 11.02 -11.65 -8.32
N VAL A 86 10.17 -11.14 -7.44
CA VAL A 86 9.71 -9.76 -7.46
C VAL A 86 10.05 -9.14 -6.12
N LYS A 87 10.67 -7.97 -6.15
CA LYS A 87 10.91 -7.11 -5.00
C LYS A 87 10.07 -5.85 -5.19
N THR A 88 9.21 -5.53 -4.22
CA THR A 88 8.40 -4.32 -4.22
C THR A 88 8.93 -3.32 -3.20
N SER A 89 8.79 -2.03 -3.51
CA SER A 89 9.09 -0.92 -2.61
C SER A 89 7.90 0.01 -2.55
N ASN A 90 7.39 0.25 -1.34
CA ASN A 90 6.24 1.11 -1.14
C ASN A 90 6.64 2.58 -1.27
N HIS A 91 5.77 3.37 -1.87
CA HIS A 91 5.87 4.82 -1.86
C HIS A 91 5.52 5.39 -0.48
N ILE A 92 5.94 6.62 -0.25
CA ILE A 92 5.52 7.45 0.89
C ILE A 92 4.55 8.48 0.36
N ARG A 93 3.37 8.58 0.98
CA ARG A 93 2.38 9.59 0.62
C ARG A 93 2.87 10.97 1.05
N GLY A 94 2.73 11.99 0.20
CA GLY A 94 3.10 13.37 0.47
C GLY A 94 2.43 13.91 1.74
N LYS A 95 3.09 14.82 2.43
CA LYS A 95 2.56 15.47 3.64
C LYS A 95 1.56 16.55 3.28
N ILE A 96 0.67 16.85 4.22
CA ILE A 96 -0.15 18.05 4.19
C ILE A 96 0.40 19.00 5.25
N LEU A 97 0.77 20.19 4.84
CA LEU A 97 1.42 21.21 5.67
C LEU A 97 0.53 22.45 5.79
N ASP A 98 0.64 23.16 6.90
CA ASP A 98 0.09 24.51 7.01
C ASP A 98 1.03 25.54 6.33
N ARG A 99 0.62 26.79 6.26
CA ARG A 99 1.37 27.90 5.66
C ARG A 99 2.75 28.17 6.28
N ASN A 100 3.00 27.62 7.46
CA ASN A 100 4.25 27.78 8.22
C ASN A 100 5.12 26.50 8.15
N GLY A 101 4.74 25.53 7.29
CA GLY A 101 5.42 24.26 7.17
C GLY A 101 5.14 23.26 8.30
N LYS A 102 4.15 23.53 9.17
CA LYS A 102 3.76 22.60 10.23
C LYS A 102 2.96 21.46 9.65
N ILE A 103 3.33 20.22 10.02
CA ILE A 103 2.67 19.01 9.52
C ILE A 103 1.26 18.90 10.09
N LEU A 104 0.29 18.73 9.19
CA LEU A 104 -1.12 18.47 9.48
C LEU A 104 -1.49 17.01 9.23
N ALA A 105 -0.86 16.36 8.23
CA ALA A 105 -0.99 14.94 7.97
C ALA A 105 0.30 14.38 7.35
N GLU A 106 0.72 13.18 7.78
CA GLU A 106 1.83 12.44 7.19
C GLU A 106 1.68 10.92 7.43
N ASP A 107 2.45 10.12 6.71
CA ASP A 107 2.60 8.70 7.02
C ASP A 107 3.51 8.55 8.24
N GLY A 108 3.05 7.84 9.25
CA GLY A 108 3.75 7.70 10.51
C GLY A 108 3.35 6.44 11.27
N GLN A 109 3.82 6.33 12.50
CA GLN A 109 3.47 5.23 13.38
C GLN A 109 2.28 5.63 14.26
N LEU A 110 1.23 4.82 14.20
CA LEU A 110 0.12 4.87 15.13
C LEU A 110 0.21 3.73 16.13
N SER A 111 -0.04 4.03 17.39
CA SER A 111 -0.24 3.05 18.44
C SER A 111 -1.73 2.77 18.58
N VAL A 112 -2.14 1.55 18.32
CA VAL A 112 -3.50 1.07 18.52
C VAL A 112 -3.60 0.50 19.91
N VAL A 113 -4.21 1.24 20.83
CA VAL A 113 -4.53 0.73 22.17
C VAL A 113 -5.79 -0.11 22.06
N GLY A 114 -5.75 -1.31 22.57
CA GLY A 114 -6.88 -2.22 22.55
C GLY A 114 -6.84 -3.25 23.68
N ILE A 115 -7.80 -4.12 23.64
CA ILE A 115 -8.07 -5.10 24.69
C ILE A 115 -8.01 -6.51 24.11
N HIS A 116 -7.39 -7.43 24.86
CA HIS A 116 -7.48 -8.87 24.66
C HIS A 116 -8.52 -9.42 25.64
N PRO A 117 -9.76 -9.67 25.23
CA PRO A 117 -10.86 -9.91 26.16
C PRO A 117 -10.65 -11.11 27.09
N SER A 118 -9.99 -12.19 26.63
CA SER A 118 -9.74 -13.38 27.46
C SER A 118 -8.88 -13.06 28.70
N LYS A 119 -7.99 -12.07 28.61
CA LYS A 119 -7.16 -11.61 29.73
C LYS A 119 -7.80 -10.47 30.50
N PHE A 120 -8.63 -9.67 29.84
CA PHE A 120 -9.28 -8.49 30.41
C PHE A 120 -10.51 -8.83 31.24
N ASN A 121 -11.27 -9.85 30.86
CA ASN A 121 -12.52 -10.26 31.51
C ASN A 121 -12.26 -11.03 32.83
N THR A 122 -11.77 -10.31 33.82
CA THR A 122 -11.53 -10.80 35.19
C THR A 122 -12.53 -10.19 36.17
N GLU A 123 -12.45 -10.55 37.47
CA GLU A 123 -13.33 -10.05 38.51
C GLU A 123 -13.41 -8.51 38.56
N ASN A 124 -12.31 -7.81 38.23
CA ASN A 124 -12.22 -6.34 38.26
C ASN A 124 -12.48 -5.68 36.89
N ARG A 125 -13.21 -6.33 35.99
CA ARG A 125 -13.45 -5.84 34.63
C ARG A 125 -13.99 -4.40 34.58
N ASN A 126 -14.96 -4.07 35.42
CA ASN A 126 -15.58 -2.75 35.43
C ASN A 126 -14.61 -1.66 35.92
N GLU A 127 -13.79 -1.94 36.92
CA GLU A 127 -12.76 -1.03 37.40
C GLU A 127 -11.70 -0.77 36.29
N LYS A 128 -11.29 -1.81 35.56
CA LYS A 128 -10.37 -1.69 34.45
C LYS A 128 -10.97 -0.86 33.31
N ILE A 129 -12.27 -0.99 33.02
CA ILE A 129 -12.97 -0.16 32.03
C ILE A 129 -12.94 1.30 32.45
N THR A 130 -13.29 1.60 33.69
CA THR A 130 -13.28 2.97 34.22
C THR A 130 -11.87 3.57 34.19
N GLU A 131 -10.86 2.82 34.59
CA GLU A 131 -9.47 3.27 34.58
C GLU A 131 -9.01 3.54 33.14
N LEU A 132 -9.26 2.62 32.21
CA LEU A 132 -8.88 2.77 30.79
C LEU A 132 -9.61 3.94 30.13
N ALA A 133 -10.90 4.12 30.42
CA ALA A 133 -11.69 5.25 29.94
C ALA A 133 -11.11 6.60 30.38
N ASN A 134 -10.72 6.70 31.64
CA ASN A 134 -10.08 7.89 32.22
C ASN A 134 -8.71 8.16 31.60
N ILE A 135 -7.87 7.14 31.40
CA ILE A 135 -6.55 7.30 30.78
C ILE A 135 -6.69 7.75 29.32
N LEU A 136 -7.62 7.14 28.59
CA LEU A 136 -7.81 7.41 27.15
C LEU A 136 -8.66 8.66 26.88
N ASP A 137 -9.31 9.23 27.91
CA ASP A 137 -10.25 10.35 27.80
C ASP A 137 -11.41 10.03 26.83
N ILE A 138 -12.01 8.86 27.03
CA ILE A 138 -13.18 8.37 26.28
C ILE A 138 -14.25 7.85 27.23
N SER A 139 -15.49 7.69 26.75
CA SER A 139 -16.57 7.13 27.56
C SER A 139 -16.40 5.61 27.78
N GLU A 140 -16.82 5.12 28.95
CA GLU A 140 -16.89 3.68 29.23
C GLU A 140 -17.81 2.94 28.25
N GLU A 141 -18.85 3.62 27.73
CA GLU A 141 -19.76 3.09 26.73
C GLU A 141 -19.02 2.77 25.42
N THR A 142 -18.05 3.60 25.02
CA THR A 142 -17.20 3.35 23.86
C THR A 142 -16.44 2.03 23.98
N ILE A 143 -15.87 1.77 25.16
CA ILE A 143 -15.13 0.53 25.43
C ILE A 143 -16.07 -0.66 25.45
N THR A 144 -17.17 -0.55 26.20
CA THR A 144 -18.12 -1.65 26.39
C THR A 144 -18.82 -2.04 25.09
N SER A 145 -19.19 -1.07 24.24
CA SER A 145 -19.81 -1.33 22.94
C SER A 145 -18.85 -2.06 22.00
N LYS A 146 -17.57 -1.67 21.97
CA LYS A 146 -16.55 -2.35 21.14
C LYS A 146 -16.28 -3.78 21.62
N LEU A 147 -16.23 -3.99 22.94
CA LEU A 147 -16.08 -5.32 23.52
C LEU A 147 -17.31 -6.20 23.23
N ALA A 148 -18.53 -5.64 23.29
CA ALA A 148 -19.76 -6.36 23.01
C ALA A 148 -19.89 -6.77 21.53
N ALA A 149 -19.34 -6.00 20.62
CA ALA A 149 -19.32 -6.32 19.19
C ALA A 149 -18.35 -7.48 18.84
N ASN A 150 -17.42 -7.81 19.74
CA ASN A 150 -16.47 -8.89 19.51
C ASN A 150 -17.07 -10.25 19.94
N THR A 151 -17.07 -11.19 19.00
CA THR A 151 -17.63 -12.54 19.22
C THR A 151 -16.61 -13.57 19.71
N ASN A 152 -15.30 -13.27 19.60
CA ASN A 152 -14.22 -14.17 19.99
C ASN A 152 -13.31 -13.51 21.04
N PRO A 153 -13.27 -14.01 22.28
CA PRO A 153 -12.47 -13.43 23.36
C PRO A 153 -10.95 -13.49 23.12
N GLU A 154 -10.50 -14.31 22.19
CA GLU A 154 -9.07 -14.42 21.82
C GLU A 154 -8.65 -13.36 20.78
N PHE A 155 -9.58 -12.61 20.21
CA PHE A 155 -9.24 -11.57 19.25
C PHE A 155 -9.00 -10.23 19.94
N PHE A 156 -7.96 -9.55 19.47
CA PHE A 156 -7.65 -8.19 19.87
C PHE A 156 -8.78 -7.23 19.45
N VAL A 157 -9.29 -6.47 20.39
CA VAL A 157 -10.34 -5.46 20.17
C VAL A 157 -9.72 -4.07 20.18
N PRO A 158 -9.58 -3.39 19.03
CA PRO A 158 -9.01 -2.05 18.99
C PRO A 158 -9.97 -1.02 19.63
N ILE A 159 -9.48 -0.26 20.59
CA ILE A 159 -10.26 0.76 21.30
C ILE A 159 -9.99 2.14 20.69
N VAL A 160 -8.74 2.59 20.64
CA VAL A 160 -8.36 3.90 20.14
C VAL A 160 -7.05 3.86 19.40
N ASN A 161 -6.91 4.75 18.39
CA ASN A 161 -5.64 4.99 17.73
C ASN A 161 -5.05 6.29 18.30
N MET A 162 -3.76 6.26 18.60
CA MET A 162 -3.02 7.39 19.18
C MET A 162 -1.71 7.57 18.41
N THR A 163 -1.15 8.78 18.42
CA THR A 163 0.22 8.97 17.91
C THR A 163 1.21 8.21 18.78
N SER A 164 2.26 7.68 18.20
CA SER A 164 3.27 6.91 18.97
C SER A 164 4.01 7.75 20.04
N THR A 165 3.85 9.05 20.01
CA THR A 165 4.43 10.01 20.97
C THR A 165 3.46 10.45 22.06
N ASP A 166 2.23 9.91 22.09
CA ASP A 166 1.24 10.29 23.10
C ASP A 166 1.67 9.81 24.50
N GLU A 167 1.70 10.74 25.45
CA GLU A 167 2.14 10.46 26.83
C GLU A 167 1.28 9.42 27.53
N LYS A 168 0.00 9.28 27.13
CA LYS A 168 -0.92 8.28 27.68
C LYS A 168 -0.44 6.85 27.46
N LEU A 169 0.36 6.61 26.38
CA LEU A 169 0.92 5.29 26.11
C LEU A 169 1.88 4.81 27.21
N GLN A 170 2.57 5.73 27.88
CA GLN A 170 3.45 5.38 29.00
C GLN A 170 2.66 4.84 30.19
N LEU A 171 1.45 5.38 30.45
CA LEU A 171 0.58 4.91 31.52
C LEU A 171 0.02 3.51 31.25
N LEU A 172 -0.03 3.11 29.99
CA LEU A 172 -0.56 1.82 29.54
C LEU A 172 0.52 0.75 29.32
N SER A 173 1.79 1.13 29.26
CA SER A 173 2.91 0.24 28.90
C SER A 173 3.05 -0.99 29.80
N ASN A 174 2.68 -0.88 31.08
CA ASN A 174 2.78 -1.95 32.08
C ASN A 174 1.48 -2.72 32.29
N LYS A 175 0.43 -2.48 31.47
CA LYS A 175 -0.90 -3.09 31.66
C LYS A 175 -1.17 -4.28 30.73
N SER A 176 -0.15 -4.86 30.12
CA SER A 176 -0.31 -6.02 29.22
C SER A 176 -0.82 -7.27 29.92
N GLU A 177 -0.49 -7.46 31.22
CA GLU A 177 -1.01 -8.56 32.03
C GLU A 177 -2.51 -8.39 32.33
N ASP A 178 -2.99 -7.17 32.36
CA ASP A 178 -4.42 -6.83 32.48
C ASP A 178 -5.19 -7.00 31.16
N GLY A 179 -4.55 -7.45 30.10
CA GLY A 179 -5.16 -7.63 28.79
C GLY A 179 -5.27 -6.35 27.95
N ILE A 180 -4.61 -5.25 28.38
CA ILE A 180 -4.49 -4.02 27.60
C ILE A 180 -3.23 -4.10 26.75
N ILE A 181 -3.37 -4.01 25.43
CA ILE A 181 -2.27 -4.22 24.47
C ILE A 181 -2.12 -2.99 23.59
N ILE A 182 -0.88 -2.62 23.30
CA ILE A 182 -0.52 -1.55 22.39
C ILE A 182 0.13 -2.20 21.16
N ASN A 183 -0.53 -2.09 20.00
CA ASN A 183 -0.04 -2.57 18.73
C ASN A 183 0.36 -1.37 17.87
N ASN A 184 1.60 -1.35 17.38
CA ASN A 184 2.05 -0.29 16.47
C ASN A 184 1.77 -0.68 15.02
N LYS A 185 1.26 0.28 14.24
CA LYS A 185 1.07 0.13 12.80
C LYS A 185 1.49 1.39 12.06
N THR A 186 2.03 1.24 10.88
CA THR A 186 2.21 2.35 9.95
C THR A 186 0.84 2.75 9.38
N SER A 187 0.52 4.04 9.43
CA SER A 187 -0.75 4.57 8.93
C SER A 187 -0.62 6.07 8.67
N ARG A 188 -1.63 6.64 8.03
CA ARG A 188 -1.75 8.08 7.92
C ARG A 188 -2.06 8.68 9.30
N VAL A 189 -1.29 9.66 9.73
CA VAL A 189 -1.42 10.36 11.02
C VAL A 189 -1.89 11.78 10.77
N TYR A 190 -2.86 12.25 11.56
CA TYR A 190 -3.46 13.57 11.45
C TYR A 190 -3.24 14.33 12.76
N TYR A 191 -2.65 15.54 12.68
CA TYR A 191 -2.19 16.33 13.83
C TYR A 191 -3.11 17.50 14.19
N GLY A 192 -4.19 17.70 13.61
CA GLY A 192 -5.04 18.87 13.89
C GLY A 192 -6.30 18.59 14.71
N GLY A 193 -6.58 17.31 14.99
CA GLY A 193 -7.79 16.92 15.70
C GLY A 193 -9.06 17.34 14.96
N GLU A 194 -10.13 17.62 15.70
CA GLU A 194 -11.44 17.96 15.18
C GLU A 194 -11.46 19.30 14.42
N ALA A 195 -10.57 20.25 14.78
CA ALA A 195 -10.47 21.55 14.12
C ALA A 195 -10.15 21.44 12.61
N PHE A 196 -9.56 20.34 12.19
CA PHE A 196 -9.14 20.10 10.80
C PHE A 196 -9.88 18.94 10.12
N GLY A 197 -10.62 18.14 10.86
CA GLY A 197 -11.17 16.88 10.38
C GLY A 197 -11.93 16.98 9.06
N ARG A 198 -12.75 18.00 8.88
CA ARG A 198 -13.51 18.21 7.64
C ARG A 198 -12.66 18.81 6.51
N LEU A 199 -11.64 19.60 6.85
CA LEU A 199 -10.77 20.24 5.86
C LEU A 199 -9.77 19.24 5.30
N ILE A 200 -8.98 18.61 6.17
CA ILE A 200 -7.95 17.64 5.77
C ILE A 200 -8.59 16.37 5.21
N GLY A 201 -9.68 15.92 5.82
CA GLY A 201 -10.31 14.66 5.46
C GLY A 201 -9.55 13.45 5.99
N TYR A 202 -9.61 12.35 5.26
CA TYR A 202 -8.95 11.10 5.65
C TYR A 202 -8.71 10.19 4.45
N VAL A 203 -7.80 9.23 4.61
CA VAL A 203 -7.60 8.12 3.69
C VAL A 203 -8.35 6.88 4.18
N GLY A 204 -8.78 6.05 3.25
CA GLY A 204 -9.43 4.77 3.56
C GLY A 204 -9.17 3.74 2.47
N ASN A 205 -9.51 2.48 2.73
CA ASN A 205 -9.36 1.42 1.74
C ASN A 205 -10.16 1.76 0.47
N ILE A 206 -9.57 1.51 -0.68
CA ILE A 206 -10.25 1.63 -1.97
C ILE A 206 -11.41 0.63 -2.03
N THR A 207 -12.57 1.08 -2.51
CA THR A 207 -13.72 0.18 -2.74
C THR A 207 -13.57 -0.54 -4.09
N ALA A 208 -14.36 -1.60 -4.32
CA ALA A 208 -14.35 -2.31 -5.59
C ALA A 208 -14.74 -1.40 -6.76
N GLU A 209 -15.72 -0.50 -6.57
CA GLU A 209 -16.16 0.47 -7.57
C GLU A 209 -15.06 1.51 -7.89
N GLU A 210 -14.42 2.05 -6.86
CA GLU A 210 -13.30 2.99 -7.06
C GLU A 210 -12.12 2.32 -7.77
N LEU A 211 -11.84 1.05 -7.44
CA LEU A 211 -10.77 0.28 -8.07
C LEU A 211 -11.06 0.02 -9.54
N GLU A 212 -12.31 -0.29 -9.90
CA GLU A 212 -12.72 -0.47 -11.29
C GLU A 212 -12.51 0.80 -12.11
N ASN A 213 -12.91 1.96 -11.55
CA ASN A 213 -12.75 3.27 -12.20
C ASN A 213 -11.28 3.72 -12.30
N LYS A 214 -10.40 3.19 -11.45
CA LYS A 214 -8.97 3.55 -11.35
C LYS A 214 -8.04 2.37 -11.68
N SER A 215 -8.52 1.39 -12.43
CA SER A 215 -7.78 0.16 -12.72
C SER A 215 -6.44 0.38 -13.43
N ASN A 216 -6.33 1.48 -14.21
CA ASN A 216 -5.12 1.85 -14.93
C ASN A 216 -4.14 2.71 -14.12
N ASP A 217 -4.55 3.19 -12.94
CA ASP A 217 -3.77 4.12 -12.13
C ASP A 217 -2.84 3.40 -11.13
N GLY A 218 -2.68 2.08 -11.25
CA GLY A 218 -1.80 1.28 -10.39
C GLY A 218 -2.32 1.06 -8.97
N TYR A 219 -3.63 1.22 -8.71
CA TYR A 219 -4.24 0.83 -7.45
C TYR A 219 -4.42 -0.69 -7.35
N THR A 220 -4.37 -1.18 -6.13
CA THR A 220 -4.68 -2.58 -5.78
C THR A 220 -5.82 -2.62 -4.76
N SER A 221 -6.42 -3.77 -4.54
CA SER A 221 -7.50 -3.94 -3.55
C SER A 221 -7.11 -3.58 -2.10
N THR A 222 -5.83 -3.42 -1.83
CA THR A 222 -5.29 -3.03 -0.51
C THR A 222 -4.82 -1.58 -0.46
N SER A 223 -4.93 -0.84 -1.57
CA SER A 223 -4.52 0.56 -1.63
C SER A 223 -5.38 1.44 -0.75
N LEU A 224 -4.75 2.47 -0.15
CA LEU A 224 -5.44 3.57 0.49
C LEU A 224 -5.66 4.69 -0.53
N ILE A 225 -6.82 5.35 -0.42
CA ILE A 225 -7.20 6.49 -1.25
C ILE A 225 -7.82 7.58 -0.39
N GLY A 226 -7.64 8.84 -0.74
CA GLY A 226 -8.31 9.96 -0.08
C GLY A 226 -9.82 9.88 -0.24
N LYS A 227 -10.54 9.90 0.88
CA LYS A 227 -12.02 9.75 0.94
C LYS A 227 -12.74 11.07 1.11
N ALA A 228 -12.08 12.08 1.63
CA ALA A 228 -12.67 13.38 1.88
C ALA A 228 -11.60 14.47 1.96
N GLY A 229 -12.02 15.75 1.86
CA GLY A 229 -11.19 16.92 2.10
C GLY A 229 -9.97 17.03 1.18
N ILE A 230 -8.89 17.60 1.70
CA ILE A 230 -7.63 17.78 0.98
C ILE A 230 -7.05 16.42 0.54
N GLU A 231 -7.15 15.40 1.37
CA GLU A 231 -6.70 14.04 1.01
C GLU A 231 -7.35 13.52 -0.29
N GLN A 232 -8.63 13.82 -0.51
CA GLN A 232 -9.34 13.42 -1.71
C GLN A 232 -9.06 14.33 -2.90
N VAL A 233 -9.09 15.64 -2.68
CA VAL A 233 -8.94 16.62 -3.78
C VAL A 233 -7.53 16.60 -4.37
N PHE A 234 -6.52 16.35 -3.53
CA PHE A 234 -5.11 16.29 -3.93
C PHE A 234 -4.58 14.85 -3.99
N GLU A 235 -5.46 13.87 -4.18
CA GLU A 235 -5.07 12.45 -4.25
C GLU A 235 -3.92 12.21 -5.22
N ASP A 236 -4.01 12.73 -6.45
CA ASP A 236 -3.00 12.53 -7.50
C ASP A 236 -1.65 13.19 -7.18
N THR A 237 -1.65 14.23 -6.33
CA THR A 237 -0.43 14.90 -5.88
C THR A 237 0.17 14.20 -4.67
N LEU A 238 -0.68 13.87 -3.70
CA LEU A 238 -0.26 13.29 -2.42
C LEU A 238 0.14 11.82 -2.57
N ARG A 239 -0.54 11.07 -3.43
CA ARG A 239 -0.21 9.68 -3.69
C ARG A 239 1.14 9.59 -4.41
N GLY A 240 1.93 8.61 -4.05
CA GLY A 240 3.10 8.20 -4.81
C GLY A 240 2.79 6.98 -5.68
N GLU A 241 3.81 6.38 -6.22
CA GLU A 241 3.73 5.13 -6.97
C GLU A 241 4.70 4.10 -6.40
N ASP A 242 4.20 2.89 -6.17
CA ASP A 242 5.05 1.79 -5.74
C ASP A 242 6.05 1.41 -6.81
N GLY A 243 7.27 1.13 -6.38
CA GLY A 243 8.29 0.55 -7.21
C GLY A 243 8.22 -0.98 -7.19
N ALA A 244 8.71 -1.59 -8.26
CA ALA A 244 8.86 -3.04 -8.33
C ALA A 244 10.07 -3.40 -9.21
N GLU A 245 10.74 -4.48 -8.84
CA GLU A 245 11.85 -5.03 -9.60
C GLU A 245 11.62 -6.52 -9.84
N ILE A 246 11.66 -6.92 -11.11
CA ILE A 246 11.68 -8.32 -11.53
C ILE A 246 13.12 -8.70 -11.73
N TYR A 247 13.58 -9.74 -11.04
CA TYR A 247 14.94 -10.22 -11.18
C TYR A 247 15.02 -11.75 -11.20
N LEU A 248 16.06 -12.24 -11.87
CA LEU A 248 16.42 -13.65 -11.86
C LEU A 248 17.42 -13.91 -10.74
N LYS A 249 17.24 -14.99 -10.01
CA LYS A 249 18.23 -15.49 -9.07
C LYS A 249 18.93 -16.70 -9.64
N ARG A 250 20.23 -16.55 -9.89
CA ARG A 250 21.15 -17.55 -10.42
C ARG A 250 22.22 -17.82 -9.38
N ASN A 251 22.13 -18.95 -8.69
CA ASN A 251 22.99 -19.23 -7.54
C ASN A 251 22.88 -18.13 -6.47
N SER A 252 23.92 -17.31 -6.30
CA SER A 252 23.95 -16.17 -5.38
C SER A 252 23.86 -14.81 -6.09
N GLU A 253 23.72 -14.80 -7.41
CA GLU A 253 23.64 -13.59 -8.23
C GLU A 253 22.20 -13.19 -8.49
N GLU A 254 21.90 -11.89 -8.43
CA GLU A 254 20.62 -11.30 -8.80
C GLU A 254 20.79 -10.53 -10.10
N ILE A 255 20.04 -10.89 -11.13
CA ILE A 255 20.07 -10.28 -12.46
C ILE A 255 18.76 -9.53 -12.65
N SER A 256 18.83 -8.20 -12.66
CA SER A 256 17.65 -7.34 -12.85
C SER A 256 17.16 -7.44 -14.30
N ILE A 257 15.88 -7.73 -14.48
CA ILE A 257 15.24 -7.83 -15.80
C ILE A 257 14.42 -6.59 -16.11
N LEU A 258 13.66 -6.11 -15.14
CA LEU A 258 12.83 -4.92 -15.28
C LEU A 258 12.70 -4.26 -13.92
N LYS A 259 12.87 -2.94 -13.87
CA LYS A 259 12.72 -2.16 -12.65
C LYS A 259 11.87 -0.91 -12.90
N LYS A 260 10.87 -0.74 -12.06
CA LYS A 260 10.12 0.50 -11.87
C LYS A 260 10.59 1.14 -10.57
N GLU A 261 11.07 2.36 -10.64
CA GLU A 261 11.47 3.10 -9.44
C GLU A 261 10.24 3.53 -8.62
N THR A 262 10.41 3.61 -7.30
CA THR A 262 9.39 4.16 -6.43
C THR A 262 9.32 5.67 -6.59
N ILE A 263 8.13 6.22 -6.74
CA ILE A 263 7.89 7.66 -6.78
C ILE A 263 7.10 8.03 -5.54
N ASN A 264 7.70 8.82 -4.65
CA ASN A 264 6.99 9.33 -3.48
C ASN A 264 6.01 10.43 -3.87
N GLY A 265 4.92 10.56 -3.12
CA GLY A 265 3.97 11.65 -3.27
C GLY A 265 4.60 13.01 -2.97
N THR A 266 4.01 14.06 -3.51
CA THR A 266 4.45 15.44 -3.31
C THR A 266 3.68 16.07 -2.15
N ASP A 267 4.37 16.84 -1.30
CA ASP A 267 3.78 17.54 -0.20
C ASP A 267 2.85 18.66 -0.69
N VAL A 268 1.74 18.87 0.03
CA VAL A 268 0.76 19.95 -0.23
C VAL A 268 0.80 20.94 0.90
N GLU A 269 1.20 22.20 0.59
CA GLU A 269 1.18 23.30 1.53
C GLU A 269 -0.13 24.09 1.38
N LEU A 270 -0.83 24.28 2.51
CA LEU A 270 -2.09 25.01 2.59
C LEU A 270 -1.84 26.45 2.97
N THR A 271 -2.76 27.34 2.63
CA THR A 271 -2.76 28.74 3.08
C THR A 271 -3.24 28.91 4.52
N ILE A 272 -3.63 27.84 5.18
CA ILE A 272 -4.16 27.81 6.55
C ILE A 272 -3.03 28.01 7.56
N ASP A 273 -3.29 28.81 8.59
CA ASP A 273 -2.49 28.88 9.80
C ASP A 273 -3.09 27.97 10.87
N SER A 274 -2.35 26.91 11.25
CA SER A 274 -2.86 25.89 12.17
C SER A 274 -3.12 26.41 13.59
N ALA A 275 -2.34 27.40 14.04
CA ALA A 275 -2.54 28.00 15.35
C ALA A 275 -3.83 28.84 15.37
N LEU A 276 -4.05 29.63 14.34
CA LEU A 276 -5.27 30.43 14.19
C LEU A 276 -6.51 29.52 14.07
N GLN A 277 -6.44 28.46 13.27
CA GLN A 277 -7.53 27.48 13.13
C GLN A 277 -7.90 26.84 14.46
N ASN A 278 -6.91 26.33 15.20
CA ASN A 278 -7.13 25.71 16.52
C ASN A 278 -7.71 26.69 17.53
N ASN A 279 -7.18 27.92 17.57
CA ASN A 279 -7.71 28.94 18.46
C ASN A 279 -9.16 29.30 18.12
N SER A 280 -9.47 29.45 16.85
CA SER A 280 -10.83 29.74 16.38
C SER A 280 -11.80 28.64 16.73
N TYR A 281 -11.38 27.38 16.55
CA TYR A 281 -12.18 26.19 16.92
C TYR A 281 -12.44 26.15 18.44
N ALA A 282 -11.42 26.38 19.24
CA ALA A 282 -11.54 26.40 20.69
C ALA A 282 -12.50 27.49 21.20
N GLN A 283 -12.53 28.65 20.54
CA GLN A 283 -13.46 29.76 20.91
C GLN A 283 -14.92 29.41 20.63
N LEU A 284 -15.22 28.48 19.73
CA LEU A 284 -16.59 28.00 19.52
C LEU A 284 -17.13 27.21 20.72
N ASN A 285 -16.25 26.70 21.60
CA ASN A 285 -16.61 26.04 22.86
C ASN A 285 -17.78 25.05 22.76
N ASN A 286 -17.74 24.18 21.74
CA ASN A 286 -18.80 23.23 21.36
C ASN A 286 -20.13 23.88 20.88
N GLU A 287 -20.18 25.18 20.70
CA GLU A 287 -21.32 25.86 20.11
C GLU A 287 -21.39 25.62 18.59
N LYS A 288 -22.61 25.54 18.07
CA LYS A 288 -22.81 25.47 16.60
C LYS A 288 -22.57 26.83 16.00
N GLY A 289 -21.52 26.98 15.23
CA GLY A 289 -21.16 28.25 14.60
C GLY A 289 -20.10 28.10 13.52
N ALA A 290 -19.71 29.25 12.95
CA ALA A 290 -18.59 29.40 12.04
C ALA A 290 -17.79 30.65 12.41
N VAL A 291 -16.46 30.57 12.24
CA VAL A 291 -15.57 31.71 12.37
C VAL A 291 -14.99 32.00 11.00
N THR A 292 -15.08 33.28 10.57
CA THR A 292 -14.48 33.76 9.32
C THR A 292 -13.54 34.90 9.65
N ALA A 293 -12.29 34.78 9.26
CA ALA A 293 -11.30 35.85 9.33
C ALA A 293 -10.98 36.30 7.90
N VAL A 294 -11.02 37.60 7.68
CA VAL A 294 -10.69 38.24 6.39
C VAL A 294 -9.72 39.39 6.65
N ASP A 295 -8.77 39.59 5.72
CA ASP A 295 -7.89 40.76 5.68
C ASP A 295 -8.65 41.99 5.13
#